data_fcce7bfdfd314191eab92cd89857da47
#
_entry.id   fcce7bfdfd314191eab92cd89857da47
#
_cell.length_a   1.000
_cell.length_b   1.000
_cell.length_c   1.000
_cell.angle_alpha   90.00
_cell.angle_beta   90.00
_cell.angle_gamma   90.00
#
_symmetry.space_group_name_H-M   'P 1'
#
loop_
_entity.id
_entity.type
_entity.pdbx_description
1 polymer ?
#
loop_
_entity_poly.entity_id
_entity_poly.type
_entity_poly.pdbx_seq_one_letter_code
_entity_poly.pdbx_strand_id
1 'polypeptide(L)'
;MIDTGNEGVSHSEGQGYGMLIAEAYGDRAAFDNIWKWTKDNLQTRKGDKLISWLWKPNQDGSGSVADPNNASDADILVAWALIRASKRWEDYAYQQAAAEILVELRRTAVKDSPRGPVLLPGADGFIKDDGLLLNLSYYVFPAFGTFSASFPGSGWEALSQNGLKIAGEARFGQWSLTPDWVLSGESFSMKTQFPPVFGYNAIRIPLHLAWENPKSELLKPYANFWKQFPDLEKIPSTVNLETNTFGADPALPGMQAIARFVLACESGTRLTVRDISPVMPDEPYFSASLKLLTKLAVRESLGGKR
;
A
#
# COMPACT_ATOMS: atom_id res chain seq x y z
N MET A 1 8.32 13.75 -3.56
CA MET A 1 7.36 13.90 -2.44
C MET A 1 8.13 14.35 -1.20
N ILE A 2 7.52 15.21 -0.38
CA ILE A 2 8.11 15.67 0.89
C ILE A 2 7.01 15.53 1.96
N ASP A 3 7.32 14.83 3.04
CA ASP A 3 6.43 14.73 4.21
C ASP A 3 6.77 15.84 5.19
N THR A 4 6.04 16.95 5.09
CA THR A 4 6.25 18.13 5.94
C THR A 4 5.82 17.90 7.38
N GLY A 5 4.97 16.91 7.64
CA GLY A 5 4.56 16.50 8.98
C GLY A 5 5.60 15.62 9.69
N ASN A 6 6.62 15.18 8.97
CA ASN A 6 7.68 14.31 9.48
C ASN A 6 9.05 14.84 9.07
N GLU A 7 9.42 16.00 9.57
CA GLU A 7 10.75 16.63 9.38
C GLU A 7 11.21 16.80 7.92
N GLY A 8 10.27 16.82 6.97
CA GLY A 8 10.57 16.97 5.54
C GLY A 8 11.23 15.74 4.90
N VAL A 9 11.09 14.57 5.50
CA VAL A 9 11.60 13.32 4.92
C VAL A 9 10.91 12.97 3.60
N SER A 10 11.54 12.11 2.82
CA SER A 10 10.95 11.51 1.63
C SER A 10 10.99 10.00 1.74
N HIS A 11 9.83 9.37 1.59
CA HIS A 11 9.73 7.90 1.59
C HIS A 11 9.52 7.38 0.17
N SER A 12 10.06 6.19 -0.11
CA SER A 12 9.86 5.52 -1.39
C SER A 12 8.37 5.23 -1.68
N GLU A 13 7.56 4.93 -0.66
CA GLU A 13 6.10 4.78 -0.77
C GLU A 13 5.47 6.04 -1.38
N GLY A 14 5.83 7.21 -0.86
CA GLY A 14 5.30 8.47 -1.35
C GLY A 14 5.77 8.82 -2.77
N GLN A 15 6.95 8.37 -3.19
CA GLN A 15 7.37 8.47 -4.59
C GLN A 15 6.46 7.62 -5.47
N GLY A 16 6.20 6.36 -5.07
CA GLY A 16 5.28 5.47 -5.79
C GLY A 16 3.87 6.05 -5.91
N TYR A 17 3.31 6.63 -4.84
CA TYR A 17 2.01 7.31 -4.87
C TYR A 17 2.03 8.51 -5.83
N GLY A 18 3.06 9.35 -5.74
CA GLY A 18 3.22 10.50 -6.63
C GLY A 18 3.28 10.11 -8.09
N MET A 19 4.02 9.05 -8.43
CA MET A 19 4.11 8.53 -9.79
C MET A 19 2.76 7.98 -10.28
N LEU A 20 2.04 7.19 -9.48
CA LEU A 20 0.71 6.68 -9.82
C LEU A 20 -0.28 7.81 -10.08
N ILE A 21 -0.28 8.83 -9.24
CA ILE A 21 -1.15 9.99 -9.38
C ILE A 21 -0.80 10.78 -10.65
N ALA A 22 0.49 11.08 -10.87
CA ALA A 22 0.94 11.81 -12.06
C ALA A 22 0.58 11.05 -13.35
N GLU A 23 0.80 9.73 -13.38
CA GLU A 23 0.36 8.89 -14.50
C GLU A 23 -1.15 9.00 -14.71
N ALA A 24 -1.94 8.82 -13.64
CA ALA A 24 -3.39 8.81 -13.70
C ALA A 24 -3.99 10.13 -14.23
N TYR A 25 -3.34 11.25 -13.95
CA TYR A 25 -3.72 12.57 -14.49
C TYR A 25 -3.07 12.91 -15.84
N GLY A 26 -2.16 12.07 -16.35
CA GLY A 26 -1.46 12.28 -17.62
C GLY A 26 -0.34 13.33 -17.55
N ASP A 27 0.11 13.67 -16.35
CA ASP A 27 1.22 14.63 -16.14
C ASP A 27 2.57 13.91 -16.25
N ARG A 28 3.04 13.75 -17.49
CA ARG A 28 4.33 13.11 -17.79
C ARG A 28 5.50 13.88 -17.17
N ALA A 29 5.44 15.19 -17.13
CA ALA A 29 6.54 16.01 -16.62
C ALA A 29 6.72 15.79 -15.10
N ALA A 30 5.62 15.79 -14.33
CA ALA A 30 5.67 15.45 -12.92
C ALA A 30 6.13 14.01 -12.70
N PHE A 31 5.65 13.06 -13.49
CA PHE A 31 6.06 11.65 -13.42
C PHE A 31 7.57 11.50 -13.62
N ASP A 32 8.12 12.07 -14.69
CA ASP A 32 9.54 11.99 -15.03
C ASP A 32 10.42 12.63 -13.95
N ASN A 33 9.99 13.75 -13.38
CA ASN A 33 10.70 14.43 -12.31
C ASN A 33 10.74 13.57 -11.02
N ILE A 34 9.60 12.96 -10.63
CA ILE A 34 9.53 12.09 -9.47
C ILE A 34 10.40 10.85 -9.70
N TRP A 35 10.29 10.20 -10.87
CA TRP A 35 11.06 9.01 -11.19
C TRP A 35 12.56 9.30 -11.23
N LYS A 36 12.95 10.39 -11.88
CA LYS A 36 14.36 10.82 -11.90
C LYS A 36 14.90 11.03 -10.49
N TRP A 37 14.17 11.77 -9.66
CA TRP A 37 14.59 12.01 -8.28
C TRP A 37 14.70 10.70 -7.48
N THR A 38 13.76 9.79 -7.65
CA THR A 38 13.76 8.47 -6.98
C THR A 38 14.98 7.66 -7.37
N LYS A 39 15.33 7.61 -8.66
CA LYS A 39 16.55 6.93 -9.11
C LYS A 39 17.81 7.53 -8.51
N ASP A 40 17.91 8.85 -8.56
CA ASP A 40 19.12 9.56 -8.19
C ASP A 40 19.36 9.52 -6.65
N ASN A 41 18.31 9.44 -5.84
CA ASN A 41 18.42 9.61 -4.39
C ASN A 41 18.05 8.35 -3.57
N LEU A 42 17.19 7.47 -4.08
CA LEU A 42 16.70 6.31 -3.34
C LEU A 42 17.08 4.96 -3.97
N GLN A 43 17.21 4.88 -5.31
CA GLN A 43 17.65 3.65 -5.99
C GLN A 43 19.16 3.55 -6.04
N THR A 44 19.79 3.76 -4.89
CA THR A 44 21.26 3.83 -4.73
C THR A 44 21.85 2.62 -4.01
N ARG A 45 21.05 1.60 -3.77
CA ARG A 45 21.47 0.34 -3.13
C ARG A 45 22.54 -0.38 -3.97
N LYS A 46 23.55 -0.91 -3.28
CA LYS A 46 24.60 -1.70 -3.96
C LYS A 46 24.14 -3.14 -4.10
N GLY A 47 24.08 -3.64 -5.32
CA GLY A 47 23.85 -5.06 -5.62
C GLY A 47 22.42 -5.43 -6.00
N ASP A 48 21.45 -4.50 -5.96
CA ASP A 48 20.09 -4.70 -6.46
C ASP A 48 19.50 -3.43 -7.08
N LYS A 49 18.26 -3.50 -7.55
CA LYS A 49 17.51 -2.38 -8.15
C LYS A 49 16.36 -1.89 -7.26
N LEU A 50 16.34 -2.31 -6.00
CA LEU A 50 15.32 -1.90 -5.04
C LEU A 50 15.56 -0.48 -4.54
N ILE A 51 14.52 0.11 -3.98
CA ILE A 51 14.47 1.53 -3.62
C ILE A 51 14.58 1.64 -2.10
N SER A 52 15.62 2.34 -1.61
CA SER A 52 15.78 2.62 -0.19
C SER A 52 14.55 3.36 0.34
N TRP A 53 14.02 2.93 1.51
CA TRP A 53 12.72 3.40 1.93
C TRP A 53 12.72 4.82 2.48
N LEU A 54 13.85 5.30 3.07
CA LEU A 54 13.89 6.58 3.78
C LEU A 54 15.05 7.47 3.35
N TRP A 55 14.73 8.67 2.93
CA TRP A 55 15.67 9.76 2.70
C TRP A 55 15.37 10.91 3.68
N LYS A 56 16.41 11.52 4.24
CA LYS A 56 16.29 12.68 5.15
C LYS A 56 17.07 13.88 4.63
N PRO A 57 16.49 15.11 4.78
CA PRO A 57 17.23 16.32 4.51
C PRO A 57 18.31 16.56 5.59
N ASN A 58 19.44 17.11 5.19
CA ASN A 58 20.50 17.57 6.07
C ASN A 58 20.29 19.07 6.39
N GLN A 59 20.99 19.57 7.42
CA GLN A 59 20.91 20.97 7.80
C GLN A 59 21.47 21.95 6.75
N ASP A 60 22.35 21.49 5.87
CA ASP A 60 22.95 22.27 4.78
C ASP A 60 22.10 22.34 3.50
N GLY A 61 20.87 21.77 3.53
CA GLY A 61 19.97 21.71 2.39
C GLY A 61 20.25 20.55 1.43
N SER A 62 21.28 19.75 1.64
CA SER A 62 21.47 18.46 0.98
C SER A 62 20.60 17.38 1.64
N GLY A 63 20.80 16.12 1.30
CA GLY A 63 20.15 15.02 1.98
C GLY A 63 20.73 13.69 1.58
N SER A 64 20.38 12.66 2.33
CA SER A 64 20.93 11.32 2.15
C SER A 64 19.93 10.23 2.52
N VAL A 65 20.20 9.01 2.05
CA VAL A 65 19.48 7.81 2.51
C VAL A 65 19.78 7.60 3.99
N ALA A 66 18.74 7.64 4.80
CA ALA A 66 18.83 7.42 6.25
C ALA A 66 18.70 5.95 6.62
N ASP A 67 17.94 5.18 5.83
CA ASP A 67 17.85 3.73 5.94
C ASP A 67 17.87 3.11 4.53
N PRO A 68 18.89 2.30 4.21
CA PRO A 68 19.05 1.69 2.90
C PRO A 68 18.17 0.46 2.67
N ASN A 69 17.45 -0.08 3.69
CA ASN A 69 16.52 -1.16 3.44
C ASN A 69 15.44 -0.69 2.44
N ASN A 70 14.83 -1.62 1.72
CA ASN A 70 13.68 -1.29 0.88
C ASN A 70 12.36 -1.45 1.65
N ALA A 71 11.30 -0.86 1.13
CA ALA A 71 9.93 -1.15 1.49
C ALA A 71 9.24 -1.79 0.28
N SER A 72 8.83 -3.05 0.40
CA SER A 72 8.36 -3.82 -0.76
C SER A 72 7.07 -3.26 -1.39
N ASP A 73 6.21 -2.58 -0.62
CA ASP A 73 5.05 -1.86 -1.16
C ASP A 73 5.47 -0.70 -2.07
N ALA A 74 6.53 0.01 -1.71
CA ALA A 74 7.05 1.09 -2.51
C ALA A 74 7.65 0.60 -3.84
N ASP A 75 8.44 -0.49 -3.80
CA ASP A 75 8.95 -1.11 -5.02
C ASP A 75 7.80 -1.56 -5.95
N ILE A 76 6.74 -2.15 -5.37
CA ILE A 76 5.52 -2.53 -6.10
C ILE A 76 4.83 -1.31 -6.71
N LEU A 77 4.62 -0.25 -5.93
CA LEU A 77 3.95 0.97 -6.38
C LEU A 77 4.70 1.66 -7.52
N VAL A 78 6.03 1.78 -7.38
CA VAL A 78 6.89 2.37 -8.42
C VAL A 78 6.89 1.51 -9.69
N ALA A 79 7.07 0.19 -9.56
CA ALA A 79 7.03 -0.71 -10.71
C ALA A 79 5.67 -0.69 -11.41
N TRP A 80 4.57 -0.63 -10.64
CA TRP A 80 3.22 -0.51 -11.18
C TRP A 80 3.02 0.80 -11.93
N ALA A 81 3.44 1.92 -11.35
CA ALA A 81 3.40 3.22 -12.01
C ALA A 81 4.22 3.24 -13.32
N LEU A 82 5.39 2.62 -13.33
CA LEU A 82 6.25 2.52 -14.52
C LEU A 82 5.60 1.69 -15.64
N ILE A 83 4.96 0.55 -15.32
CA ILE A 83 4.25 -0.27 -16.33
C ILE A 83 3.06 0.51 -16.91
N ARG A 84 2.31 1.23 -16.07
CA ARG A 84 1.20 2.09 -16.51
C ARG A 84 1.69 3.21 -17.41
N ALA A 85 2.76 3.88 -17.03
CA ALA A 85 3.42 4.94 -17.79
C ALA A 85 3.92 4.45 -19.16
N SER A 86 4.53 3.26 -19.20
CA SER A 86 4.95 2.63 -20.45
C SER A 86 3.80 2.46 -21.44
N LYS A 87 2.65 1.99 -20.94
CA LYS A 87 1.44 1.81 -21.77
C LYS A 87 0.81 3.13 -22.20
N ARG A 88 0.78 4.13 -21.28
CA ARG A 88 0.16 5.44 -21.56
C ARG A 88 0.95 6.27 -22.56
N TRP A 89 2.27 6.28 -22.42
CA TRP A 89 3.16 7.17 -23.19
C TRP A 89 3.99 6.44 -24.24
N GLU A 90 3.72 5.13 -24.44
CA GLU A 90 4.39 4.27 -25.42
C GLU A 90 5.92 4.29 -25.29
N ASP A 91 6.39 4.38 -24.04
CA ASP A 91 7.81 4.46 -23.70
C ASP A 91 8.27 3.18 -23.01
N TYR A 92 8.95 2.33 -23.76
CA TYR A 92 9.36 1.02 -23.32
C TYR A 92 10.43 1.05 -22.20
N ALA A 93 11.17 2.15 -22.05
CA ALA A 93 12.18 2.29 -21.01
C ALA A 93 11.58 2.18 -19.60
N TYR A 94 10.35 2.63 -19.40
CA TYR A 94 9.64 2.46 -18.12
C TYR A 94 9.35 1.00 -17.82
N GLN A 95 8.89 0.21 -18.80
CA GLN A 95 8.63 -1.21 -18.60
C GLN A 95 9.90 -1.99 -18.28
N GLN A 96 11.01 -1.64 -18.90
CA GLN A 96 12.31 -2.23 -18.62
C GLN A 96 12.76 -1.93 -17.18
N ALA A 97 12.64 -0.68 -16.73
CA ALA A 97 12.96 -0.29 -15.36
C ALA A 97 12.06 -1.02 -14.34
N ALA A 98 10.77 -1.18 -14.64
CA ALA A 98 9.86 -1.96 -13.81
C ALA A 98 10.29 -3.43 -13.72
N ALA A 99 10.67 -4.05 -14.84
CA ALA A 99 11.11 -5.44 -14.87
C ALA A 99 12.35 -5.66 -13.98
N GLU A 100 13.33 -4.75 -14.01
CA GLU A 100 14.52 -4.81 -13.16
C GLU A 100 14.14 -4.78 -11.67
N ILE A 101 13.25 -3.86 -11.26
CA ILE A 101 12.75 -3.78 -9.87
C ILE A 101 12.03 -5.07 -9.48
N LEU A 102 11.12 -5.55 -10.31
CA LEU A 102 10.29 -6.72 -10.00
C LEU A 102 11.08 -8.02 -9.90
N VAL A 103 12.12 -8.20 -10.72
CA VAL A 103 13.03 -9.36 -10.63
C VAL A 103 13.75 -9.36 -9.28
N GLU A 104 14.31 -8.22 -8.88
CA GLU A 104 15.01 -8.09 -7.61
C GLU A 104 14.07 -8.25 -6.40
N LEU A 105 12.88 -7.67 -6.47
CA LEU A 105 11.88 -7.80 -5.41
C LEU A 105 11.46 -9.26 -5.22
N ARG A 106 11.24 -9.99 -6.31
CA ARG A 106 10.95 -11.42 -6.25
C ARG A 106 12.07 -12.21 -5.58
N ARG A 107 13.30 -11.94 -5.95
CA ARG A 107 14.49 -12.61 -5.43
C ARG A 107 14.71 -12.34 -3.94
N THR A 108 14.47 -11.11 -3.49
CA THR A 108 14.83 -10.66 -2.13
C THR A 108 13.67 -10.76 -1.13
N ALA A 109 12.48 -10.31 -1.49
CA ALA A 109 11.36 -10.13 -0.56
C ALA A 109 10.24 -11.16 -0.72
N VAL A 110 10.16 -11.92 -1.82
CA VAL A 110 9.21 -13.03 -1.90
C VAL A 110 9.85 -14.30 -1.38
N LYS A 111 9.20 -14.94 -0.41
CA LYS A 111 9.68 -16.20 0.22
C LYS A 111 8.62 -17.28 0.10
N ASP A 112 9.10 -18.51 -0.12
CA ASP A 112 8.25 -19.68 0.00
C ASP A 112 7.98 -19.98 1.47
N SER A 113 6.74 -20.32 1.78
CA SER A 113 6.32 -20.77 3.10
C SER A 113 5.44 -22.01 2.98
N PRO A 114 5.19 -22.75 4.08
CA PRO A 114 4.25 -23.87 4.06
C PRO A 114 2.83 -23.49 3.60
N ARG A 115 2.50 -22.18 3.66
CA ARG A 115 1.21 -21.63 3.22
C ARG A 115 1.20 -21.14 1.77
N GLY A 116 2.34 -21.22 1.06
CA GLY A 116 2.57 -20.67 -0.28
C GLY A 116 3.48 -19.44 -0.25
N PRO A 117 3.68 -18.78 -1.39
CA PRO A 117 4.59 -17.63 -1.49
C PRO A 117 4.04 -16.44 -0.70
N VAL A 118 4.92 -15.78 0.07
CA VAL A 118 4.60 -14.58 0.88
C VAL A 118 5.52 -13.43 0.52
N LEU A 119 5.03 -12.20 0.68
CA LEU A 119 5.79 -10.98 0.52
C LEU A 119 6.29 -10.49 1.87
N LEU A 120 7.59 -10.39 2.04
CA LEU A 120 8.20 -9.70 3.18
C LEU A 120 8.13 -8.18 2.98
N PRO A 121 8.01 -7.41 4.06
CA PRO A 121 7.97 -5.95 4.00
C PRO A 121 9.23 -5.29 3.45
N GLY A 122 10.35 -5.98 3.43
CA GLY A 122 11.62 -5.55 2.88
C GLY A 122 12.63 -6.69 2.82
N ALA A 123 13.84 -6.40 2.32
CA ALA A 123 14.90 -7.37 2.17
C ALA A 123 15.44 -7.88 3.51
N ASP A 124 15.54 -7.00 4.50
CA ASP A 124 16.21 -7.28 5.77
C ASP A 124 15.29 -7.10 6.98
N GLY A 125 15.43 -7.97 7.98
CA GLY A 125 14.80 -7.81 9.29
C GLY A 125 13.44 -8.49 9.49
N PHE A 126 12.88 -9.17 8.48
CA PHE A 126 11.52 -9.72 8.52
C PHE A 126 11.43 -11.25 8.60
N ILE A 127 12.56 -11.94 8.57
CA ILE A 127 12.66 -13.35 8.91
C ILE A 127 12.99 -13.45 10.39
N LYS A 128 12.14 -14.14 11.17
CA LYS A 128 12.25 -14.30 12.61
C LYS A 128 12.41 -15.78 12.96
N ASP A 129 12.88 -16.08 14.16
CA ASP A 129 13.07 -17.46 14.63
C ASP A 129 11.77 -18.27 14.66
N ASP A 130 10.65 -17.58 14.90
CA ASP A 130 9.30 -18.16 15.04
C ASP A 130 8.40 -17.92 13.83
N GLY A 131 8.93 -17.38 12.73
CA GLY A 131 8.18 -17.21 11.48
C GLY A 131 8.59 -16.01 10.63
N LEU A 132 7.71 -15.64 9.72
CA LEU A 132 7.89 -14.50 8.81
C LEU A 132 7.01 -13.34 9.29
N LEU A 133 7.63 -12.19 9.53
CA LEU A 133 6.91 -10.98 9.90
C LEU A 133 6.34 -10.32 8.64
N LEU A 134 5.03 -10.22 8.56
CA LEU A 134 4.31 -9.72 7.40
C LEU A 134 3.59 -8.41 7.73
N ASN A 135 3.45 -7.56 6.71
CA ASN A 135 2.56 -6.41 6.70
C ASN A 135 1.63 -6.54 5.47
N LEU A 136 0.35 -6.87 5.70
CA LEU A 136 -0.55 -7.15 4.60
C LEU A 136 -0.97 -5.89 3.83
N SER A 137 -0.74 -4.69 4.36
CA SER A 137 -0.95 -3.45 3.62
C SER A 137 0.01 -3.30 2.44
N TYR A 138 1.12 -4.05 2.43
CA TYR A 138 2.11 -4.05 1.37
C TYR A 138 1.69 -4.89 0.15
N TYR A 139 0.63 -5.70 0.30
CA TYR A 139 0.04 -6.44 -0.82
C TYR A 139 -0.85 -5.50 -1.65
N VAL A 140 -0.26 -4.81 -2.59
CA VAL A 140 -0.98 -3.91 -3.52
C VAL A 140 -1.64 -4.78 -4.60
N PHE A 141 -2.76 -5.44 -4.26
CA PHE A 141 -3.42 -6.43 -5.12
C PHE A 141 -3.67 -5.97 -6.56
N PRO A 142 -4.14 -4.73 -6.84
CA PRO A 142 -4.35 -4.28 -8.21
C PRO A 142 -3.07 -4.19 -9.04
N ALA A 143 -1.89 -4.08 -8.40
CA ALA A 143 -0.61 -4.11 -9.09
C ALA A 143 -0.24 -5.51 -9.56
N PHE A 144 -0.53 -6.54 -8.77
CA PHE A 144 -0.16 -7.93 -9.08
C PHE A 144 -0.82 -8.45 -10.36
N GLY A 145 -2.08 -8.08 -10.61
CA GLY A 145 -2.76 -8.38 -11.87
C GLY A 145 -2.04 -7.75 -13.07
N THR A 146 -1.59 -6.50 -12.93
CA THR A 146 -0.80 -5.81 -13.95
C THR A 146 0.54 -6.51 -14.20
N PHE A 147 1.22 -6.97 -13.13
CA PHE A 147 2.50 -7.67 -13.24
C PHE A 147 2.36 -9.02 -13.92
N SER A 148 1.34 -9.81 -13.54
CA SER A 148 1.06 -11.10 -14.16
C SER A 148 0.77 -10.97 -15.65
N ALA A 149 0.01 -9.94 -16.04
CA ALA A 149 -0.30 -9.67 -17.44
C ALA A 149 0.91 -9.16 -18.24
N SER A 150 1.80 -8.37 -17.62
CA SER A 150 2.98 -7.80 -18.29
C SER A 150 4.16 -8.77 -18.34
N PHE A 151 4.25 -9.69 -17.37
CA PHE A 151 5.34 -10.68 -17.22
C PHE A 151 4.76 -12.06 -16.89
N PRO A 152 4.15 -12.77 -17.87
CA PRO A 152 3.54 -14.08 -17.64
C PRO A 152 4.55 -15.09 -17.07
N GLY A 153 4.10 -15.92 -16.14
CA GLY A 153 4.94 -16.95 -15.49
C GLY A 153 5.89 -16.41 -14.41
N SER A 154 5.87 -15.13 -14.13
CA SER A 154 6.72 -14.49 -13.10
C SER A 154 6.33 -14.81 -11.65
N GLY A 155 5.20 -15.50 -11.41
CA GLY A 155 4.74 -15.93 -10.08
C GLY A 155 4.00 -14.85 -9.27
N TRP A 156 3.70 -13.67 -9.84
CA TRP A 156 2.92 -12.63 -9.17
C TRP A 156 1.46 -13.05 -8.93
N GLU A 157 0.91 -13.88 -9.84
CA GLU A 157 -0.44 -14.42 -9.67
C GLU A 157 -0.53 -15.32 -8.43
N ALA A 158 0.41 -16.24 -8.25
CA ALA A 158 0.47 -17.12 -7.08
C ALA A 158 0.64 -16.33 -5.78
N LEU A 159 1.47 -15.27 -5.79
CA LEU A 159 1.64 -14.38 -4.65
C LEU A 159 0.33 -13.64 -4.33
N SER A 160 -0.37 -13.13 -5.35
CA SER A 160 -1.67 -12.45 -5.17
C SER A 160 -2.70 -13.39 -4.57
N GLN A 161 -2.86 -14.58 -5.13
CA GLN A 161 -3.82 -15.60 -4.65
C GLN A 161 -3.54 -15.98 -3.19
N ASN A 162 -2.27 -16.23 -2.85
CA ASN A 162 -1.91 -16.54 -1.47
C ASN A 162 -2.08 -15.34 -0.54
N GLY A 163 -1.77 -14.13 -0.99
CA GLY A 163 -2.02 -12.90 -0.23
C GLY A 163 -3.49 -12.69 0.12
N LEU A 164 -4.40 -12.96 -0.83
CA LEU A 164 -5.86 -12.90 -0.58
C LEU A 164 -6.29 -13.97 0.45
N LYS A 165 -5.72 -15.17 0.38
CA LYS A 165 -5.97 -16.23 1.37
C LYS A 165 -5.51 -15.79 2.77
N ILE A 166 -4.29 -15.26 2.87
CA ILE A 166 -3.74 -14.75 4.14
C ILE A 166 -4.62 -13.61 4.68
N ALA A 167 -5.07 -12.68 3.84
CA ALA A 167 -5.96 -11.59 4.24
C ALA A 167 -7.33 -12.09 4.76
N GLY A 168 -7.75 -13.27 4.35
CA GLY A 168 -8.93 -13.96 4.87
C GLY A 168 -8.69 -14.68 6.21
N GLU A 169 -7.48 -15.19 6.45
CA GLU A 169 -7.12 -16.00 7.61
C GLU A 169 -6.51 -15.19 8.77
N ALA A 170 -5.67 -14.20 8.47
CA ALA A 170 -4.95 -13.40 9.48
C ALA A 170 -5.85 -12.29 10.06
N ARG A 171 -6.89 -12.70 10.78
CA ARG A 171 -7.94 -11.84 11.33
C ARG A 171 -8.09 -12.04 12.82
N PHE A 172 -8.22 -10.92 13.56
CA PHE A 172 -8.15 -10.92 15.02
C PHE A 172 -9.19 -9.97 15.62
N GLY A 173 -9.38 -10.10 16.92
CA GLY A 173 -10.31 -9.32 17.70
C GLY A 173 -11.77 -9.63 17.37
N GLN A 174 -12.68 -8.97 18.11
CA GLN A 174 -14.13 -9.20 17.95
C GLN A 174 -14.67 -8.77 16.58
N TRP A 175 -13.97 -7.91 15.86
CA TRP A 175 -14.38 -7.42 14.53
C TRP A 175 -13.72 -8.17 13.37
N SER A 176 -12.86 -9.18 13.67
CA SER A 176 -12.15 -9.95 12.65
C SER A 176 -11.36 -9.06 11.67
N LEU A 177 -10.61 -8.09 12.20
CA LEU A 177 -9.77 -7.19 11.40
C LEU A 177 -8.34 -7.75 11.30
N THR A 178 -7.62 -7.35 10.26
CA THR A 178 -6.22 -7.69 10.07
C THR A 178 -5.35 -6.64 10.77
N PRO A 179 -4.35 -7.01 11.58
CA PRO A 179 -3.48 -6.05 12.25
C PRO A 179 -2.47 -5.40 11.27
N ASP A 180 -1.83 -4.31 11.72
CA ASP A 180 -0.73 -3.65 10.99
C ASP A 180 0.42 -4.64 10.71
N TRP A 181 0.72 -5.49 11.69
CA TRP A 181 1.78 -6.49 11.61
C TRP A 181 1.29 -7.84 12.09
N VAL A 182 1.68 -8.90 11.36
CA VAL A 182 1.32 -10.27 11.69
C VAL A 182 2.53 -11.20 11.52
N LEU A 183 2.73 -12.09 12.46
CA LEU A 183 3.71 -13.17 12.35
C LEU A 183 3.05 -14.39 11.70
N SER A 184 3.65 -14.89 10.63
CA SER A 184 3.24 -16.11 9.91
C SER A 184 4.18 -17.25 10.28
N GLY A 185 3.81 -17.99 11.35
CA GLY A 185 4.46 -19.22 11.79
C GLY A 185 3.57 -20.44 11.53
N GLU A 186 3.48 -21.35 12.49
CA GLU A 186 2.53 -22.48 12.45
C GLU A 186 1.08 -21.97 12.37
N SER A 187 0.80 -20.88 13.07
CA SER A 187 -0.45 -20.09 12.96
C SER A 187 -0.13 -18.62 12.81
N PHE A 188 -1.13 -17.82 12.40
CA PHE A 188 -0.97 -16.37 12.43
C PHE A 188 -1.05 -15.84 13.87
N SER A 189 -0.17 -14.87 14.19
CA SER A 189 -0.07 -14.32 15.54
C SER A 189 0.19 -12.81 15.48
N MET A 190 -0.36 -12.07 16.46
CA MET A 190 -0.06 -10.65 16.70
C MET A 190 1.11 -10.46 17.69
N LYS A 191 1.72 -11.55 18.18
CA LYS A 191 2.88 -11.49 19.11
C LYS A 191 4.12 -11.07 18.33
N THR A 192 4.24 -9.79 18.10
CA THR A 192 5.35 -9.14 17.38
C THR A 192 5.92 -8.02 18.24
N GLN A 193 6.99 -7.38 17.77
CA GLN A 193 7.53 -6.17 18.40
C GLN A 193 6.64 -4.93 18.22
N PHE A 194 5.58 -5.03 17.43
CA PHE A 194 4.67 -3.93 17.13
C PHE A 194 3.35 -4.09 17.89
N PRO A 195 2.62 -2.98 18.14
CA PRO A 195 1.30 -3.05 18.76
C PRO A 195 0.31 -3.92 17.97
N PRO A 196 -0.56 -4.68 18.64
CA PRO A 196 -1.56 -5.54 18.00
C PRO A 196 -2.78 -4.73 17.54
N VAL A 197 -2.57 -3.79 16.61
CA VAL A 197 -3.60 -2.84 16.18
C VAL A 197 -3.96 -2.97 14.71
N PHE A 198 -5.23 -2.77 14.40
CA PHE A 198 -5.67 -2.29 13.09
C PHE A 198 -5.52 -0.77 13.07
N GLY A 199 -4.65 -0.24 12.25
CA GLY A 199 -4.26 1.16 12.32
C GLY A 199 -3.71 1.70 11.00
N TYR A 200 -2.67 2.50 11.10
CA TYR A 200 -2.11 3.28 9.99
C TYR A 200 -1.54 2.46 8.83
N ASN A 201 -1.13 1.21 9.07
CA ASN A 201 -0.75 0.31 7.99
C ASN A 201 -1.98 -0.43 7.45
N ALA A 202 -2.68 -1.14 8.32
CA ALA A 202 -3.75 -2.06 7.96
C ALA A 202 -4.95 -1.37 7.29
N ILE A 203 -5.15 -0.07 7.50
CA ILE A 203 -6.19 0.71 6.81
C ILE A 203 -6.10 0.62 5.27
N ARG A 204 -4.90 0.39 4.71
CA ARG A 204 -4.70 0.24 3.27
C ARG A 204 -5.14 -1.14 2.74
N ILE A 205 -5.27 -2.15 3.60
CA ILE A 205 -5.68 -3.50 3.19
C ILE A 205 -7.05 -3.47 2.51
N PRO A 206 -8.12 -2.96 3.14
CA PRO A 206 -9.44 -2.87 2.51
C PRO A 206 -9.48 -1.94 1.30
N LEU A 207 -8.62 -0.91 1.23
CA LEU A 207 -8.46 -0.10 0.02
C LEU A 207 -7.98 -0.96 -1.17
N HIS A 208 -6.90 -1.72 -0.97
CA HIS A 208 -6.32 -2.55 -2.02
C HIS A 208 -7.26 -3.71 -2.43
N LEU A 209 -7.96 -4.31 -1.46
CA LEU A 209 -8.98 -5.35 -1.73
C LEU A 209 -10.15 -4.80 -2.56
N ALA A 210 -10.69 -3.63 -2.18
CA ALA A 210 -11.80 -2.99 -2.88
C ALA A 210 -11.39 -2.47 -4.27
N TRP A 211 -10.17 -2.01 -4.42
CA TRP A 211 -9.62 -1.57 -5.71
C TRP A 211 -9.47 -2.74 -6.68
N GLU A 212 -8.95 -3.88 -6.20
CA GLU A 212 -8.83 -5.11 -7.00
C GLU A 212 -10.20 -5.70 -7.35
N ASN A 213 -11.06 -5.86 -6.34
CA ASN A 213 -12.40 -6.42 -6.52
C ASN A 213 -13.41 -5.78 -5.54
N PRO A 214 -14.22 -4.82 -6.00
CA PRO A 214 -15.20 -4.14 -5.15
C PRO A 214 -16.31 -5.06 -4.62
N LYS A 215 -16.44 -6.29 -5.14
CA LYS A 215 -17.38 -7.32 -4.67
C LYS A 215 -16.71 -8.39 -3.80
N SER A 216 -15.49 -8.18 -3.34
CA SER A 216 -14.76 -9.15 -2.54
C SER A 216 -15.44 -9.38 -1.18
N GLU A 217 -15.72 -10.63 -0.85
CA GLU A 217 -16.21 -11.03 0.48
C GLU A 217 -15.24 -10.66 1.62
N LEU A 218 -13.96 -10.47 1.28
CA LEU A 218 -12.94 -10.05 2.23
C LEU A 218 -13.17 -8.63 2.78
N LEU A 219 -14.04 -7.84 2.18
CA LEU A 219 -14.41 -6.49 2.64
C LEU A 219 -15.41 -6.51 3.79
N LYS A 220 -16.20 -7.59 3.96
CA LYS A 220 -17.28 -7.66 4.95
C LYS A 220 -16.86 -7.32 6.38
N PRO A 221 -15.77 -7.85 6.95
CA PRO A 221 -15.38 -7.51 8.32
C PRO A 221 -15.10 -6.01 8.50
N TYR A 222 -14.42 -5.39 7.56
CA TYR A 222 -14.13 -3.96 7.58
C TYR A 222 -15.42 -3.13 7.46
N ALA A 223 -16.29 -3.49 6.54
CA ALA A 223 -17.59 -2.83 6.40
C ALA A 223 -18.44 -2.98 7.65
N ASN A 224 -18.52 -4.18 8.24
CA ASN A 224 -19.25 -4.42 9.47
C ASN A 224 -18.67 -3.62 10.66
N PHE A 225 -17.35 -3.47 10.72
CA PHE A 225 -16.71 -2.62 11.71
C PHE A 225 -17.13 -1.16 11.52
N TRP A 226 -17.05 -0.62 10.32
CA TRP A 226 -17.38 0.80 10.07
C TRP A 226 -18.87 1.12 10.12
N LYS A 227 -19.76 0.17 9.86
CA LYS A 227 -21.22 0.34 10.05
C LYS A 227 -21.64 0.64 11.49
N GLN A 228 -20.79 0.37 12.49
CA GLN A 228 -21.04 0.72 13.87
C GLN A 228 -20.95 2.23 14.14
N PHE A 229 -20.37 2.98 13.20
CA PHE A 229 -20.18 4.43 13.29
C PHE A 229 -21.08 5.14 12.28
N PRO A 230 -22.28 5.63 12.69
CA PRO A 230 -23.16 6.37 11.80
C PRO A 230 -22.52 7.64 11.21
N ASP A 231 -21.59 8.21 11.98
CA ASP A 231 -20.76 9.34 11.59
C ASP A 231 -19.31 8.87 11.37
N LEU A 232 -18.84 8.93 10.13
CA LEU A 232 -17.49 8.49 9.78
C LEU A 232 -16.39 9.36 10.42
N GLU A 233 -16.71 10.58 10.85
CA GLU A 233 -15.73 11.42 11.56
C GLU A 233 -15.43 10.90 12.97
N LYS A 234 -16.27 9.99 13.50
CA LYS A 234 -16.09 9.34 14.80
C LYS A 234 -15.42 7.97 14.74
N ILE A 235 -15.02 7.53 13.56
CA ILE A 235 -14.22 6.29 13.43
C ILE A 235 -12.90 6.50 14.17
N PRO A 236 -12.45 5.55 15.02
CA PRO A 236 -11.12 5.63 15.65
C PRO A 236 -10.01 5.43 14.60
N SER A 237 -8.88 6.12 14.77
CA SER A 237 -7.71 5.93 13.90
C SER A 237 -7.06 4.56 14.09
N THR A 238 -7.18 3.98 15.28
CA THR A 238 -6.62 2.67 15.63
C THR A 238 -7.59 1.85 16.48
N VAL A 239 -7.47 0.53 16.35
CA VAL A 239 -8.21 -0.42 17.18
C VAL A 239 -7.22 -1.48 17.68
N ASN A 240 -7.09 -1.63 18.99
CA ASN A 240 -6.33 -2.72 19.58
C ASN A 240 -7.15 -4.02 19.46
N LEU A 241 -6.61 -4.99 18.73
CA LEU A 241 -7.31 -6.25 18.41
C LEU A 241 -7.19 -7.32 19.52
N GLU A 242 -6.31 -7.13 20.47
CA GLU A 242 -6.18 -8.01 21.64
C GLU A 242 -7.18 -7.62 22.74
N THR A 243 -7.26 -6.33 23.05
CA THR A 243 -8.15 -5.80 24.11
C THR A 243 -9.51 -5.35 23.58
N ASN A 244 -9.67 -5.24 22.26
CA ASN A 244 -10.86 -4.70 21.58
C ASN A 244 -11.20 -3.25 22.01
N THR A 245 -10.17 -2.42 22.22
CA THR A 245 -10.32 -1.01 22.61
C THR A 245 -9.98 -0.08 21.46
N PHE A 246 -10.62 1.08 21.42
CA PHE A 246 -10.36 2.10 20.43
C PHE A 246 -9.22 3.04 20.86
N GLY A 247 -8.41 3.47 19.89
CA GLY A 247 -7.47 4.57 20.09
C GLY A 247 -8.19 5.90 20.40
N ALA A 248 -7.47 6.82 21.01
CA ALA A 248 -8.04 8.09 21.45
C ALA A 248 -8.33 9.07 20.28
N ASP A 249 -7.54 8.96 19.22
CA ASP A 249 -7.61 9.89 18.09
C ASP A 249 -8.66 9.42 17.05
N PRO A 250 -9.43 10.34 16.45
CA PRO A 250 -10.31 10.00 15.35
C PRO A 250 -9.52 9.68 14.09
N ALA A 251 -10.12 8.90 13.20
CA ALA A 251 -9.56 8.59 11.89
C ALA A 251 -9.36 9.86 11.07
N LEU A 252 -8.22 9.96 10.41
CA LEU A 252 -7.92 11.06 9.49
C LEU A 252 -8.88 11.03 8.28
N PRO A 253 -9.12 12.18 7.62
CA PRO A 253 -10.02 12.26 6.46
C PRO A 253 -9.70 11.26 5.34
N GLY A 254 -8.42 10.91 5.14
CA GLY A 254 -8.01 9.88 4.19
C GLY A 254 -8.45 8.47 4.59
N MET A 255 -8.42 8.14 5.88
CA MET A 255 -8.92 6.87 6.41
C MET A 255 -10.46 6.79 6.30
N GLN A 256 -11.15 7.89 6.57
CA GLN A 256 -12.61 8.01 6.38
C GLN A 256 -13.02 7.84 4.91
N ALA A 257 -12.20 8.34 3.97
CA ALA A 257 -12.43 8.14 2.54
C ALA A 257 -12.38 6.64 2.15
N ILE A 258 -11.43 5.88 2.69
CA ILE A 258 -11.35 4.43 2.50
C ILE A 258 -12.59 3.74 3.09
N ALA A 259 -12.99 4.09 4.31
CA ALA A 259 -14.19 3.53 4.94
C ALA A 259 -15.44 3.78 4.08
N ARG A 260 -15.62 5.01 3.57
CA ARG A 260 -16.71 5.37 2.66
C ARG A 260 -16.70 4.52 1.38
N PHE A 261 -15.54 4.31 0.80
CA PHE A 261 -15.39 3.50 -0.42
C PHE A 261 -15.79 2.04 -0.16
N VAL A 262 -15.28 1.44 0.90
CA VAL A 262 -15.57 0.03 1.25
C VAL A 262 -17.05 -0.17 1.61
N LEU A 263 -17.65 0.77 2.34
CA LEU A 263 -19.09 0.73 2.65
C LEU A 263 -19.94 0.83 1.39
N ALA A 264 -19.54 1.65 0.41
CA ALA A 264 -20.22 1.76 -0.88
C ALA A 264 -20.08 0.46 -1.69
N CYS A 265 -18.89 -0.18 -1.71
CA CYS A 265 -18.68 -1.48 -2.35
C CYS A 265 -19.61 -2.56 -1.77
N GLU A 266 -19.70 -2.62 -0.43
CA GLU A 266 -20.46 -3.66 0.26
C GLU A 266 -21.98 -3.48 0.11
N SER A 267 -22.46 -2.23 0.17
CA SER A 267 -23.88 -1.91 0.02
C SER A 267 -24.35 -1.85 -1.45
N GLY A 268 -23.43 -1.84 -2.41
CA GLY A 268 -23.74 -1.59 -3.83
C GLY A 268 -24.16 -0.13 -4.10
N THR A 269 -23.96 0.79 -3.16
CA THR A 269 -24.29 2.19 -3.33
C THR A 269 -23.35 2.84 -4.34
N ARG A 270 -23.91 3.66 -5.23
CA ARG A 270 -23.11 4.40 -6.21
C ARG A 270 -22.20 5.39 -5.48
N LEU A 271 -20.90 5.31 -5.73
CA LEU A 271 -19.90 6.25 -5.26
C LEU A 271 -19.10 6.80 -6.45
N THR A 272 -18.82 8.07 -6.43
CA THR A 272 -18.03 8.74 -7.47
C THR A 272 -16.84 9.47 -6.83
N VAL A 273 -15.87 9.87 -7.65
CA VAL A 273 -14.70 10.65 -7.19
C VAL A 273 -15.12 11.98 -6.49
N ARG A 274 -16.28 12.53 -6.86
CA ARG A 274 -16.80 13.77 -6.26
C ARG A 274 -17.32 13.60 -4.83
N ASP A 275 -17.68 12.37 -4.46
CA ASP A 275 -18.18 12.04 -3.11
C ASP A 275 -17.03 11.87 -2.10
N ILE A 276 -15.79 11.84 -2.57
CA ILE A 276 -14.59 11.92 -1.74
C ILE A 276 -14.13 13.36 -1.65
N SER A 277 -14.04 13.89 -0.43
CA SER A 277 -13.66 15.28 -0.18
C SER A 277 -12.34 15.67 -0.88
N PRO A 278 -12.16 16.93 -1.28
CA PRO A 278 -10.89 17.39 -1.85
C PRO A 278 -9.76 17.30 -0.81
N VAL A 279 -8.52 17.20 -1.29
CA VAL A 279 -7.35 17.39 -0.44
C VAL A 279 -7.24 18.88 -0.10
N MET A 280 -7.03 19.17 1.19
CA MET A 280 -6.86 20.55 1.66
C MET A 280 -5.39 20.94 1.66
N PRO A 281 -5.05 22.23 1.52
CA PRO A 281 -3.64 22.67 1.44
C PRO A 281 -2.80 22.33 2.68
N ASP A 282 -3.42 22.24 3.84
CA ASP A 282 -2.82 21.94 5.15
C ASP A 282 -3.00 20.48 5.57
N GLU A 283 -3.57 19.65 4.70
CA GLU A 283 -3.80 18.24 5.02
C GLU A 283 -2.48 17.47 5.09
N PRO A 284 -2.24 16.70 6.18
CA PRO A 284 -1.03 15.91 6.32
C PRO A 284 -0.85 14.93 5.16
N TYR A 285 0.42 14.70 4.77
CA TYR A 285 0.81 13.80 3.67
C TYR A 285 0.05 12.47 3.68
N PHE A 286 0.01 11.79 4.83
CA PHE A 286 -0.63 10.47 4.94
C PHE A 286 -2.12 10.53 4.56
N SER A 287 -2.88 11.48 5.14
CA SER A 287 -4.30 11.65 4.84
C SER A 287 -4.54 12.03 3.37
N ALA A 288 -3.76 13.00 2.87
CA ALA A 288 -3.85 13.45 1.48
C ALA A 288 -3.60 12.30 0.49
N SER A 289 -2.56 11.49 0.76
CA SER A 289 -2.22 10.32 -0.06
C SER A 289 -3.35 9.30 -0.09
N LEU A 290 -3.92 8.93 1.07
CA LEU A 290 -5.04 7.99 1.15
C LEU A 290 -6.29 8.50 0.41
N LYS A 291 -6.61 9.80 0.49
CA LYS A 291 -7.71 10.40 -0.28
C LYS A 291 -7.48 10.26 -1.79
N LEU A 292 -6.28 10.59 -2.27
CA LEU A 292 -5.96 10.53 -3.71
C LEU A 292 -5.97 9.10 -4.23
N LEU A 293 -5.44 8.15 -3.46
CA LEU A 293 -5.49 6.73 -3.79
C LEU A 293 -6.93 6.21 -3.79
N THR A 294 -7.76 6.63 -2.82
CA THR A 294 -9.18 6.25 -2.80
C THR A 294 -9.92 6.81 -4.02
N LYS A 295 -9.66 8.08 -4.41
CA LYS A 295 -10.23 8.66 -5.64
C LYS A 295 -9.82 7.86 -6.88
N LEU A 296 -8.56 7.45 -6.95
CA LEU A 296 -8.06 6.63 -8.05
C LEU A 296 -8.74 5.26 -8.07
N ALA A 297 -8.82 4.60 -6.92
CA ALA A 297 -9.51 3.31 -6.77
C ALA A 297 -10.99 3.39 -7.17
N VAL A 298 -11.73 4.38 -6.69
CA VAL A 298 -13.14 4.61 -7.06
C VAL A 298 -13.31 4.80 -8.56
N ARG A 299 -12.43 5.61 -9.19
CA ARG A 299 -12.47 5.83 -10.63
C ARG A 299 -12.23 4.56 -11.44
N GLU A 300 -11.29 3.72 -11.00
CA GLU A 300 -10.86 2.54 -11.76
C GLU A 300 -11.74 1.31 -11.50
N SER A 301 -12.28 1.14 -10.28
CA SER A 301 -13.06 -0.04 -9.92
C SER A 301 -14.58 0.16 -10.02
N LEU A 302 -15.10 1.38 -9.81
CA LEU A 302 -16.53 1.69 -9.86
C LEU A 302 -16.92 2.57 -11.06
N GLY A 303 -15.98 3.29 -11.65
CA GLY A 303 -16.19 4.03 -12.90
C GLY A 303 -16.27 3.02 -14.03
N GLY A 304 -17.48 2.74 -14.54
CA GLY A 304 -17.70 1.81 -15.64
C GLY A 304 -16.68 2.05 -16.77
N LYS A 305 -16.22 0.98 -17.39
CA LYS A 305 -15.33 1.02 -18.57
C LYS A 305 -15.93 2.00 -19.58
N ARG A 306 -15.26 3.12 -19.82
CA ARG A 306 -15.55 4.01 -20.94
C ARG A 306 -15.13 3.35 -22.24
#